data_9097950aa5532233223a3d3322898067
#
_entry.id   9097950aa5532233223a3d3322898067
#
_cell.length_a   1.000
_cell.length_b   1.000
_cell.length_c   1.000
_cell.angle_alpha   90.00
_cell.angle_beta   90.00
_cell.angle_gamma   90.00
#
_symmetry.space_group_name_H-M   'P 1'
#
loop_
_entity.id
_entity.type
_entity.pdbx_description
1 polymer ?
#
loop_
_entity_poly.entity_id
_entity_poly.type
_entity_poly.pdbx_seq_one_letter_code
_entity_poly.pdbx_strand_id
1 'polypeptide(L)'
;MERCSMLQRVWDQLREAGIQEEAVITAGTGQVELIKSQIKDARIAVEPGRRDTFPAVLLSCAWLHSKGGASRDDYAAIMPVDPYTEAAYFETVKKLEAVMKSSGAEVGLMGAAPSYPAVKYGYILPGERKGGWSEVEGFAEKPEEEEAKRLMEKGALWNCGVFCVRIGDILDRAAAYGVPEDYEALCGNYEKLPKISFDYEVLEKANKLAVVEFHGYWKDLGTWDALAEQMSTDTVGRVTLDESCENTQVINELQIPAVVLGTRDLVVVASQDGILVADKSQTARVKEAAAAFDSRPMFEERRWGTLETLDDTESQGQATLTRKIHIYDGMTSSYHYHKNRDEIWTVLSGTGELILEGTKIPLSQGKAVCIRKNQRHAVKAFHDFEYIEIHVGTSVGNEDINRITFEWDEIELSHIL
;
A
#
# COMPACT_ATOMS: atom_id res chain seq x y z
N MET A 1 9.32 -14.54 14.96
CA MET A 1 8.35 -14.20 13.90
C MET A 1 9.09 -13.35 12.89
N GLU A 2 9.22 -13.79 11.65
CA GLU A 2 9.77 -12.94 10.60
C GLU A 2 8.86 -11.72 10.43
N ARG A 3 9.45 -10.54 10.37
CA ARG A 3 8.70 -9.32 10.04
C ARG A 3 8.40 -9.35 8.55
N CYS A 4 7.14 -9.47 8.16
CA CYS A 4 6.69 -9.34 6.79
C CYS A 4 5.58 -8.30 6.69
N SER A 5 5.52 -7.58 5.57
CA SER A 5 4.44 -6.65 5.30
C SER A 5 3.15 -7.40 4.93
N MET A 6 2.01 -6.71 5.00
CA MET A 6 0.73 -7.27 4.55
C MET A 6 0.80 -7.69 3.08
N LEU A 7 1.45 -6.88 2.24
CA LEU A 7 1.65 -7.19 0.83
C LEU A 7 2.48 -8.47 0.64
N GLN A 8 3.60 -8.62 1.36
CA GLN A 8 4.41 -9.85 1.30
C GLN A 8 3.61 -11.07 1.73
N ARG A 9 2.82 -10.94 2.82
CA ARG A 9 1.97 -12.04 3.29
C ARG A 9 0.95 -12.47 2.23
N VAL A 10 0.22 -11.53 1.63
CA VAL A 10 -0.75 -11.83 0.56
C VAL A 10 -0.02 -12.43 -0.65
N TRP A 11 1.14 -11.93 -1.00
CA TRP A 11 1.93 -12.45 -2.13
C TRP A 11 2.40 -13.89 -1.92
N ASP A 12 2.82 -14.23 -0.70
CA ASP A 12 3.18 -15.60 -0.34
C ASP A 12 1.96 -16.53 -0.39
N GLN A 13 0.80 -16.06 0.08
CA GLN A 13 -0.45 -16.81 0.01
C GLN A 13 -0.92 -17.02 -1.44
N LEU A 14 -0.75 -16.03 -2.34
CA LEU A 14 -1.00 -16.19 -3.78
C LEU A 14 -0.08 -17.24 -4.39
N ARG A 15 1.20 -17.27 -3.99
CA ARG A 15 2.17 -18.26 -4.43
C ARG A 15 1.79 -19.67 -3.96
N GLU A 16 1.41 -19.83 -2.71
CA GLU A 16 0.92 -21.10 -2.16
C GLU A 16 -0.34 -21.59 -2.86
N ALA A 17 -1.23 -20.68 -3.25
CA ALA A 17 -2.42 -20.98 -4.04
C ALA A 17 -2.14 -21.25 -5.52
N GLY A 18 -0.92 -21.01 -6.00
CA GLY A 18 -0.50 -21.24 -7.39
C GLY A 18 -1.06 -20.24 -8.41
N ILE A 19 -1.42 -19.01 -7.98
CA ILE A 19 -1.97 -17.94 -8.84
C ILE A 19 -1.11 -16.67 -8.87
N GLN A 20 0.04 -16.68 -8.21
CA GLN A 20 0.94 -15.54 -8.12
C GLN A 20 1.50 -15.08 -9.47
N GLU A 21 1.79 -16.02 -10.40
CA GLU A 21 2.36 -15.68 -11.70
C GLU A 21 1.40 -14.89 -12.61
N GLU A 22 0.10 -14.97 -12.35
CA GLU A 22 -0.93 -14.24 -13.08
C GLU A 22 -1.28 -12.89 -12.39
N ALA A 23 -0.78 -12.65 -11.17
CA ALA A 23 -1.11 -11.47 -10.40
C ALA A 23 -0.42 -10.21 -10.94
N VAL A 24 -1.12 -9.08 -10.90
CA VAL A 24 -0.61 -7.72 -11.09
C VAL A 24 -0.98 -6.87 -9.88
N ILE A 25 -0.05 -6.07 -9.40
CA ILE A 25 -0.29 -5.16 -8.28
C ILE A 25 -0.59 -3.77 -8.86
N THR A 26 -1.72 -3.18 -8.48
CA THR A 26 -2.03 -1.79 -8.83
C THR A 26 -1.63 -0.87 -7.70
N ALA A 27 -0.80 0.11 -8.01
CA ALA A 27 -0.22 0.99 -6.99
C ALA A 27 0.12 2.37 -7.56
N GLY A 28 0.07 3.40 -6.73
CA GLY A 28 0.52 4.74 -7.09
C GLY A 28 2.03 4.81 -7.29
N THR A 29 2.49 5.81 -8.05
CA THR A 29 3.91 6.00 -8.40
C THR A 29 4.85 6.00 -7.19
N GLY A 30 4.43 6.59 -6.06
CA GLY A 30 5.22 6.64 -4.82
C GLY A 30 5.43 5.28 -4.13
N GLN A 31 4.63 4.26 -4.47
CA GLN A 31 4.68 2.94 -3.84
C GLN A 31 5.52 1.94 -4.63
N VAL A 32 5.84 2.23 -5.90
CA VAL A 32 6.50 1.29 -6.82
C VAL A 32 7.84 0.78 -6.26
N GLU A 33 8.67 1.69 -5.76
CA GLU A 33 10.00 1.34 -5.23
C GLU A 33 9.88 0.46 -3.98
N LEU A 34 8.94 0.78 -3.09
CA LEU A 34 8.67 -0.02 -1.89
C LEU A 34 8.14 -1.42 -2.25
N ILE A 35 7.23 -1.52 -3.20
CA ILE A 35 6.71 -2.82 -3.67
C ILE A 35 7.86 -3.66 -4.24
N LYS A 36 8.70 -3.08 -5.09
CA LYS A 36 9.86 -3.78 -5.69
C LYS A 36 10.92 -4.18 -4.67
N SER A 37 11.08 -3.46 -3.56
CA SER A 37 11.97 -3.86 -2.48
C SER A 37 11.46 -5.11 -1.75
N GLN A 38 10.14 -5.24 -1.62
CA GLN A 38 9.48 -6.35 -0.93
C GLN A 38 9.24 -7.55 -1.85
N ILE A 39 8.93 -7.29 -3.13
CA ILE A 39 8.61 -8.29 -4.15
C ILE A 39 9.36 -7.94 -5.44
N LYS A 40 10.55 -8.51 -5.59
CA LYS A 40 11.52 -8.16 -6.63
C LYS A 40 10.95 -8.22 -8.05
N ASP A 41 10.17 -9.26 -8.36
CA ASP A 41 9.64 -9.54 -9.69
C ASP A 41 8.15 -9.16 -9.83
N ALA A 42 7.64 -8.27 -8.98
CA ALA A 42 6.25 -7.82 -9.03
C ALA A 42 5.92 -7.16 -10.37
N ARG A 43 4.84 -7.62 -11.00
CA ARG A 43 4.20 -6.92 -12.13
C ARG A 43 3.32 -5.82 -11.56
N ILE A 44 3.54 -4.57 -11.97
CA ILE A 44 2.88 -3.42 -11.38
C ILE A 44 2.16 -2.61 -12.47
N ALA A 45 0.86 -2.41 -12.29
CA ALA A 45 0.08 -1.40 -12.99
C ALA A 45 0.18 -0.09 -12.18
N VAL A 46 0.92 0.88 -12.72
CA VAL A 46 1.21 2.13 -11.99
C VAL A 46 0.09 3.13 -12.20
N GLU A 47 -0.60 3.49 -11.12
CA GLU A 47 -1.67 4.48 -11.11
C GLU A 47 -1.08 5.90 -11.14
N PRO A 48 -1.41 6.72 -12.15
CA PRO A 48 -0.85 8.07 -12.29
C PRO A 48 -1.32 9.05 -11.21
N GLY A 49 -2.49 8.83 -10.62
CA GLY A 49 -3.07 9.68 -9.59
C GLY A 49 -4.24 9.01 -8.87
N ARG A 50 -4.50 9.35 -7.61
CA ARG A 50 -5.56 8.75 -6.80
C ARG A 50 -6.95 9.12 -7.30
N ARG A 51 -7.75 8.14 -7.75
CA ARG A 51 -9.12 8.31 -8.25
C ARG A 51 -10.12 7.28 -7.75
N ASP A 52 -9.85 6.68 -6.59
CA ASP A 52 -10.67 5.63 -5.99
C ASP A 52 -10.61 4.30 -6.77
N THR A 53 -11.41 3.30 -6.39
CA THR A 53 -11.22 1.90 -6.80
C THR A 53 -11.67 1.60 -8.23
N PHE A 54 -12.70 2.27 -8.79
CA PHE A 54 -13.10 1.98 -10.17
C PHE A 54 -12.02 2.32 -11.20
N PRO A 55 -11.39 3.51 -11.21
CA PRO A 55 -10.30 3.80 -12.13
C PRO A 55 -9.09 2.86 -11.96
N ALA A 56 -8.76 2.46 -10.74
CA ALA A 56 -7.70 1.51 -10.47
C ALA A 56 -8.00 0.11 -11.07
N VAL A 57 -9.24 -0.36 -10.96
CA VAL A 57 -9.69 -1.63 -11.57
C VAL A 57 -9.67 -1.54 -13.10
N LEU A 58 -10.14 -0.43 -13.68
CA LEU A 58 -10.08 -0.20 -15.13
C LEU A 58 -8.62 -0.23 -15.62
N LEU A 59 -7.72 0.45 -14.90
CA LEU A 59 -6.29 0.47 -15.22
C LEU A 59 -5.66 -0.92 -15.14
N SER A 60 -6.04 -1.72 -14.13
CA SER A 60 -5.58 -3.10 -13.96
C SER A 60 -6.03 -3.98 -15.14
N CYS A 61 -7.29 -3.89 -15.56
CA CYS A 61 -7.81 -4.61 -16.71
C CYS A 61 -7.11 -4.17 -18.01
N ALA A 62 -6.86 -2.88 -18.19
CA ALA A 62 -6.10 -2.36 -19.31
C ALA A 62 -4.66 -2.89 -19.34
N TRP A 63 -4.00 -2.97 -18.18
CA TRP A 63 -2.66 -3.54 -18.06
C TRP A 63 -2.64 -5.03 -18.41
N LEU A 64 -3.58 -5.80 -17.81
CA LEU A 64 -3.71 -7.23 -18.07
C LEU A 64 -3.93 -7.53 -19.58
N HIS A 65 -4.77 -6.73 -20.23
CA HIS A 65 -5.05 -6.88 -21.66
C HIS A 65 -3.86 -6.44 -22.53
N SER A 66 -3.31 -5.24 -22.32
CA SER A 66 -2.29 -4.64 -23.20
C SER A 66 -0.88 -5.21 -22.97
N LYS A 67 -0.53 -5.60 -21.73
CA LYS A 67 0.81 -6.04 -21.33
C LYS A 67 0.84 -7.44 -20.74
N GLY A 68 -0.22 -7.85 -20.06
CA GLY A 68 -0.33 -9.15 -19.39
C GLY A 68 -0.68 -10.30 -20.32
N GLY A 69 -1.13 -10.02 -21.57
CA GLY A 69 -1.52 -11.01 -22.56
C GLY A 69 -2.93 -11.59 -22.35
N ALA A 70 -3.71 -11.03 -21.42
CA ALA A 70 -5.08 -11.48 -21.18
C ALA A 70 -6.02 -11.05 -22.32
N SER A 71 -6.97 -11.92 -22.65
CA SER A 71 -8.04 -11.65 -23.60
C SER A 71 -9.14 -10.80 -22.94
N ARG A 72 -9.92 -10.08 -23.73
CA ARG A 72 -11.14 -9.42 -23.27
C ARG A 72 -12.18 -10.37 -22.69
N ASP A 73 -12.14 -11.65 -23.10
CA ASP A 73 -13.06 -12.70 -22.63
C ASP A 73 -12.58 -13.38 -21.34
N ASP A 74 -11.35 -13.12 -20.91
CA ASP A 74 -10.83 -13.63 -19.65
C ASP A 74 -11.42 -12.89 -18.45
N TYR A 75 -11.33 -13.52 -17.29
CA TYR A 75 -11.83 -12.99 -16.03
C TYR A 75 -10.67 -12.52 -15.15
N ALA A 76 -10.85 -11.36 -14.53
CA ALA A 76 -9.94 -10.83 -13.53
C ALA A 76 -10.60 -10.87 -12.14
N ALA A 77 -9.91 -11.47 -11.16
CA ALA A 77 -10.26 -11.36 -9.76
C ALA A 77 -9.50 -10.19 -9.15
N ILE A 78 -10.22 -9.23 -8.60
CA ILE A 78 -9.71 -8.04 -7.91
C ILE A 78 -9.84 -8.29 -6.42
N MET A 79 -8.76 -8.05 -5.67
CA MET A 79 -8.75 -8.22 -4.21
C MET A 79 -7.92 -7.12 -3.53
N PRO A 80 -8.30 -6.72 -2.30
CA PRO A 80 -7.49 -5.84 -1.48
C PRO A 80 -6.24 -6.58 -0.94
N VAL A 81 -5.24 -5.83 -0.45
CA VAL A 81 -4.00 -6.38 0.12
C VAL A 81 -3.99 -6.35 1.65
N ASP A 82 -5.05 -5.85 2.28
CA ASP A 82 -5.19 -5.66 3.72
C ASP A 82 -6.04 -6.70 4.47
N PRO A 83 -6.61 -7.77 3.86
CA PRO A 83 -7.33 -8.76 4.64
C PRO A 83 -6.37 -9.69 5.40
N TYR A 84 -6.70 -9.93 6.65
CA TYR A 84 -6.13 -11.01 7.44
C TYR A 84 -6.99 -12.26 7.25
N THR A 85 -6.44 -13.25 6.56
CA THR A 85 -7.19 -14.42 6.13
C THR A 85 -6.31 -15.67 6.04
N GLU A 86 -6.90 -16.80 5.76
CA GLU A 86 -6.27 -18.12 5.64
C GLU A 86 -6.24 -18.61 4.18
N ALA A 87 -5.53 -19.71 3.91
CA ALA A 87 -5.34 -20.26 2.55
C ALA A 87 -6.67 -20.57 1.83
N ALA A 88 -7.72 -21.00 2.56
CA ALA A 88 -9.04 -21.28 2.00
C ALA A 88 -9.68 -20.07 1.29
N TYR A 89 -9.27 -18.85 1.65
CA TYR A 89 -9.72 -17.61 0.98
C TYR A 89 -9.30 -17.61 -0.49
N PHE A 90 -8.04 -17.90 -0.78
CA PHE A 90 -7.51 -17.89 -2.14
C PHE A 90 -8.07 -19.04 -2.97
N GLU A 91 -8.36 -20.20 -2.35
CA GLU A 91 -9.10 -21.28 -3.01
C GLU A 91 -10.53 -20.86 -3.37
N THR A 92 -11.13 -19.97 -2.60
CA THR A 92 -12.47 -19.42 -2.91
C THR A 92 -12.38 -18.39 -4.04
N VAL A 93 -11.34 -17.55 -4.07
CA VAL A 93 -11.07 -16.64 -5.20
C VAL A 93 -10.96 -17.40 -6.52
N LYS A 94 -10.24 -18.52 -6.56
CA LYS A 94 -10.11 -19.36 -7.77
C LYS A 94 -11.45 -19.92 -8.29
N LYS A 95 -12.44 -20.09 -7.42
CA LYS A 95 -13.78 -20.57 -7.83
C LYS A 95 -14.60 -19.50 -8.55
N LEU A 96 -14.30 -18.23 -8.35
CA LEU A 96 -15.10 -17.12 -8.91
C LEU A 96 -15.17 -17.17 -10.43
N GLU A 97 -14.10 -17.53 -11.13
CA GLU A 97 -14.10 -17.65 -12.58
C GLU A 97 -15.14 -18.69 -13.07
N ALA A 98 -15.17 -19.88 -12.45
CA ALA A 98 -16.14 -20.92 -12.79
C ALA A 98 -17.59 -20.47 -12.48
N VAL A 99 -17.76 -19.70 -11.41
CA VAL A 99 -19.05 -19.11 -11.06
C VAL A 99 -19.48 -18.08 -12.10
N MET A 100 -18.60 -17.20 -12.54
CA MET A 100 -18.90 -16.24 -13.62
C MET A 100 -19.36 -16.93 -14.89
N LYS A 101 -18.62 -17.97 -15.33
CA LYS A 101 -18.94 -18.76 -16.52
C LYS A 101 -20.29 -19.48 -16.41
N SER A 102 -20.62 -20.00 -15.22
CA SER A 102 -21.87 -20.77 -15.02
C SER A 102 -23.09 -19.93 -14.71
N SER A 103 -22.90 -18.80 -14.02
CA SER A 103 -23.99 -17.91 -13.62
C SER A 103 -24.41 -16.96 -14.73
N GLY A 104 -23.48 -16.55 -15.60
CA GLY A 104 -23.66 -15.43 -16.52
C GLY A 104 -23.88 -14.10 -15.77
N ALA A 105 -23.34 -13.96 -14.57
CA ALA A 105 -23.36 -12.73 -13.81
C ALA A 105 -22.40 -11.68 -14.41
N GLU A 106 -22.69 -10.40 -14.22
CA GLU A 106 -21.82 -9.30 -14.62
C GLU A 106 -20.64 -9.17 -13.65
N VAL A 107 -20.88 -9.44 -12.35
CA VAL A 107 -19.83 -9.45 -11.32
C VAL A 107 -20.04 -10.62 -10.36
N GLY A 108 -18.96 -11.34 -10.10
CA GLY A 108 -18.86 -12.34 -9.02
C GLY A 108 -18.32 -11.70 -7.76
N LEU A 109 -18.92 -11.99 -6.62
CA LEU A 109 -18.56 -11.45 -5.31
C LEU A 109 -18.13 -12.58 -4.38
N MET A 110 -17.31 -12.25 -3.39
CA MET A 110 -17.05 -13.12 -2.26
C MET A 110 -17.56 -12.47 -0.97
N GLY A 111 -18.34 -13.21 -0.22
CA GLY A 111 -18.92 -12.76 1.04
C GLY A 111 -18.54 -13.66 2.20
N ALA A 112 -18.32 -13.07 3.39
CA ALA A 112 -18.04 -13.78 4.63
C ALA A 112 -19.21 -13.61 5.62
N ALA A 113 -19.45 -14.64 6.44
CA ALA A 113 -20.51 -14.58 7.47
C ALA A 113 -20.18 -13.49 8.51
N PRO A 114 -21.10 -12.53 8.76
CA PRO A 114 -20.87 -11.46 9.71
C PRO A 114 -20.92 -11.98 11.15
N SER A 115 -19.98 -11.54 11.98
CA SER A 115 -19.94 -11.86 13.42
C SER A 115 -20.50 -10.74 14.31
N TYR A 116 -20.65 -9.52 13.77
CA TYR A 116 -21.22 -8.36 14.46
C TYR A 116 -21.78 -7.36 13.42
N PRO A 117 -22.66 -6.43 13.81
CA PRO A 117 -23.25 -5.46 12.88
C PRO A 117 -22.26 -4.34 12.54
N ALA A 118 -21.27 -4.65 11.69
CA ALA A 118 -20.26 -3.70 11.25
C ALA A 118 -20.85 -2.60 10.35
N VAL A 119 -20.62 -1.36 10.69
CA VAL A 119 -21.03 -0.18 9.87
C VAL A 119 -19.99 0.23 8.82
N LYS A 120 -18.82 -0.42 8.87
CA LYS A 120 -17.68 -0.12 7.96
C LYS A 120 -17.63 -1.02 6.73
N TYR A 121 -18.42 -2.07 6.66
CA TYR A 121 -18.43 -3.03 5.56
C TYR A 121 -19.71 -2.92 4.72
N GLY A 122 -19.61 -3.32 3.46
CA GLY A 122 -20.76 -3.61 2.62
C GLY A 122 -21.41 -4.94 3.03
N TYR A 123 -22.70 -5.06 2.77
CA TYR A 123 -23.50 -6.27 3.01
C TYR A 123 -24.09 -6.77 1.71
N ILE A 124 -23.92 -8.08 1.46
CA ILE A 124 -24.47 -8.79 0.32
C ILE A 124 -25.63 -9.64 0.84
N LEU A 125 -26.83 -9.43 0.36
CA LEU A 125 -27.99 -10.29 0.67
C LEU A 125 -28.06 -11.41 -0.36
N PRO A 126 -27.69 -12.67 -0.01
CA PRO A 126 -27.77 -13.78 -0.91
C PRO A 126 -29.24 -14.20 -1.12
N GLY A 127 -29.58 -14.49 -2.37
CA GLY A 127 -30.86 -15.04 -2.78
C GLY A 127 -30.81 -16.55 -3.01
N GLU A 128 -31.38 -17.02 -4.11
CA GLU A 128 -31.45 -18.43 -4.44
C GLU A 128 -30.05 -19.07 -4.56
N ARG A 129 -29.84 -20.17 -3.82
CA ARG A 129 -28.59 -20.93 -3.88
C ARG A 129 -28.57 -21.86 -5.09
N LYS A 130 -27.53 -21.74 -5.91
CA LYS A 130 -27.33 -22.53 -7.14
C LYS A 130 -26.02 -23.32 -7.08
N GLY A 131 -26.02 -24.41 -6.34
CA GLY A 131 -24.83 -25.23 -6.14
C GLY A 131 -23.83 -24.55 -5.17
N GLY A 132 -22.68 -24.11 -5.68
CA GLY A 132 -21.60 -23.50 -4.87
C GLY A 132 -21.66 -21.98 -4.76
N TRP A 133 -22.71 -21.31 -5.26
CA TRP A 133 -22.91 -19.86 -5.25
C TRP A 133 -24.38 -19.50 -5.08
N SER A 134 -24.67 -18.25 -4.82
CA SER A 134 -26.04 -17.71 -4.75
C SER A 134 -26.18 -16.51 -5.67
N GLU A 135 -27.39 -16.27 -6.17
CA GLU A 135 -27.75 -14.97 -6.74
C GLU A 135 -27.69 -13.92 -5.65
N VAL A 136 -27.54 -12.63 -6.02
CA VAL A 136 -27.58 -11.51 -5.06
C VAL A 136 -28.92 -10.82 -5.21
N GLU A 137 -29.68 -10.77 -4.11
CA GLU A 137 -30.98 -10.05 -4.04
C GLU A 137 -30.84 -8.60 -3.64
N GLY A 138 -29.74 -8.23 -2.95
CA GLY A 138 -29.50 -6.88 -2.51
C GLY A 138 -28.06 -6.65 -2.09
N PHE A 139 -27.66 -5.38 -2.16
CA PHE A 139 -26.36 -4.88 -1.70
C PHE A 139 -26.59 -3.60 -0.90
N ALA A 140 -25.91 -3.44 0.22
CA ALA A 140 -25.93 -2.23 1.03
C ALA A 140 -24.50 -1.87 1.43
N GLU A 141 -24.02 -0.70 0.99
CA GLU A 141 -22.68 -0.20 1.32
C GLU A 141 -22.73 0.60 2.62
N LYS A 142 -21.97 0.16 3.62
CA LYS A 142 -21.78 0.82 4.92
C LYS A 142 -23.07 1.29 5.57
N PRO A 143 -24.03 0.38 5.86
CA PRO A 143 -25.30 0.71 6.46
C PRO A 143 -25.12 1.23 7.90
N GLU A 144 -26.11 1.95 8.40
CA GLU A 144 -26.20 2.28 9.82
C GLU A 144 -26.39 0.99 10.64
N GLU A 145 -26.02 1.03 11.94
CA GLU A 145 -25.98 -0.17 12.81
C GLU A 145 -27.31 -0.94 12.86
N GLU A 146 -28.42 -0.24 12.93
CA GLU A 146 -29.75 -0.86 12.96
C GLU A 146 -30.09 -1.60 11.65
N GLU A 147 -29.67 -1.03 10.51
CA GLU A 147 -29.84 -1.72 9.23
C GLU A 147 -28.87 -2.90 9.10
N ALA A 148 -27.63 -2.77 9.57
CA ALA A 148 -26.67 -3.86 9.62
C ALA A 148 -27.22 -5.06 10.42
N LYS A 149 -27.83 -4.82 11.58
CA LYS A 149 -28.53 -5.87 12.39
C LYS A 149 -29.62 -6.58 11.60
N ARG A 150 -30.49 -5.81 10.92
CA ARG A 150 -31.57 -6.36 10.08
C ARG A 150 -31.05 -7.19 8.91
N LEU A 151 -29.96 -6.73 8.28
CA LEU A 151 -29.32 -7.47 7.19
C LEU A 151 -28.73 -8.79 7.67
N MET A 152 -28.08 -8.81 8.85
CA MET A 152 -27.59 -10.04 9.48
C MET A 152 -28.72 -11.03 9.79
N GLU A 153 -29.84 -10.57 10.34
CA GLU A 153 -31.02 -11.39 10.60
C GLU A 153 -31.60 -12.02 9.31
N LYS A 154 -31.41 -11.38 8.16
CA LYS A 154 -31.79 -11.90 6.83
C LYS A 154 -30.76 -12.83 6.22
N GLY A 155 -29.64 -13.07 6.90
CA GLY A 155 -28.54 -13.90 6.40
C GLY A 155 -27.61 -13.22 5.42
N ALA A 156 -27.51 -11.88 5.46
CA ALA A 156 -26.58 -11.15 4.64
C ALA A 156 -25.12 -11.48 5.01
N LEU A 157 -24.24 -11.43 4.02
CA LEU A 157 -22.80 -11.64 4.16
C LEU A 157 -22.07 -10.29 4.12
N TRP A 158 -20.95 -10.16 4.82
CA TRP A 158 -20.04 -9.04 4.60
C TRP A 158 -19.42 -9.12 3.20
N ASN A 159 -19.34 -8.00 2.51
CA ASN A 159 -18.56 -7.89 1.29
C ASN A 159 -17.06 -7.93 1.61
N CYS A 160 -16.36 -8.97 1.17
CA CYS A 160 -14.92 -9.12 1.37
C CYS A 160 -14.05 -8.18 0.49
N GLY A 161 -14.67 -7.35 -0.36
CA GLY A 161 -13.95 -6.51 -1.31
C GLY A 161 -13.30 -7.29 -2.45
N VAL A 162 -13.74 -8.54 -2.67
CA VAL A 162 -13.28 -9.39 -3.79
C VAL A 162 -14.32 -9.39 -4.88
N PHE A 163 -13.88 -9.00 -6.07
CA PHE A 163 -14.71 -8.92 -7.26
C PHE A 163 -14.10 -9.76 -8.39
N CYS A 164 -14.92 -10.48 -9.11
CA CYS A 164 -14.52 -11.14 -10.36
C CYS A 164 -15.33 -10.57 -11.51
N VAL A 165 -14.64 -10.11 -12.55
CA VAL A 165 -15.24 -9.43 -13.70
C VAL A 165 -14.66 -9.96 -15.00
N ARG A 166 -15.40 -9.90 -16.10
CA ARG A 166 -14.85 -10.09 -17.42
C ARG A 166 -14.07 -8.84 -17.83
N ILE A 167 -12.83 -9.00 -18.26
CA ILE A 167 -11.93 -7.88 -18.59
C ILE A 167 -12.59 -6.94 -19.61
N GLY A 168 -13.21 -7.50 -20.67
CA GLY A 168 -13.88 -6.72 -21.71
C GLY A 168 -14.99 -5.82 -21.18
N ASP A 169 -15.79 -6.29 -20.20
CA ASP A 169 -16.91 -5.51 -19.66
C ASP A 169 -16.44 -4.28 -18.88
N ILE A 170 -15.28 -4.37 -18.27
CA ILE A 170 -14.66 -3.22 -17.57
C ILE A 170 -14.02 -2.27 -18.60
N LEU A 171 -13.33 -2.79 -19.62
CA LEU A 171 -12.74 -1.97 -20.67
C LEU A 171 -13.79 -1.22 -21.50
N ASP A 172 -14.95 -1.81 -21.75
CA ASP A 172 -16.05 -1.14 -22.46
C ASP A 172 -16.55 0.12 -21.72
N ARG A 173 -16.39 0.19 -20.41
CA ARG A 173 -16.74 1.38 -19.62
C ARG A 173 -15.80 2.57 -19.87
N ALA A 174 -14.57 2.33 -20.36
CA ALA A 174 -13.63 3.39 -20.71
C ALA A 174 -14.21 4.36 -21.75
N ALA A 175 -14.97 3.83 -22.72
CA ALA A 175 -15.60 4.62 -23.78
C ALA A 175 -16.60 5.66 -23.24
N ALA A 176 -17.32 5.36 -22.15
CA ALA A 176 -18.27 6.28 -21.54
C ALA A 176 -17.59 7.53 -20.97
N TYR A 177 -16.31 7.43 -20.63
CA TYR A 177 -15.51 8.53 -20.12
C TYR A 177 -14.60 9.17 -21.19
N GLY A 178 -14.69 8.71 -22.44
CA GLY A 178 -13.86 9.19 -23.55
C GLY A 178 -12.36 8.93 -23.34
N VAL A 179 -12.02 7.82 -22.67
CA VAL A 179 -10.64 7.38 -22.46
C VAL A 179 -10.36 6.11 -23.25
N PRO A 180 -9.13 5.91 -23.74
CA PRO A 180 -8.74 4.68 -24.45
C PRO A 180 -8.62 3.50 -23.50
N GLU A 181 -8.77 2.28 -24.03
CA GLU A 181 -8.62 1.03 -23.27
C GLU A 181 -7.18 0.50 -23.20
N ASP A 182 -6.28 1.02 -24.05
CA ASP A 182 -4.86 0.68 -23.98
C ASP A 182 -4.21 1.28 -22.74
N TYR A 183 -3.38 0.50 -22.05
CA TYR A 183 -2.82 0.89 -20.75
C TYR A 183 -2.04 2.21 -20.81
N GLU A 184 -1.10 2.38 -21.75
CA GLU A 184 -0.27 3.59 -21.83
C GLU A 184 -1.11 4.82 -22.20
N ALA A 185 -2.01 4.65 -23.15
CA ALA A 185 -2.91 5.70 -23.56
C ALA A 185 -3.90 6.08 -22.45
N LEU A 186 -4.35 5.10 -21.65
CA LEU A 186 -5.21 5.31 -20.48
C LEU A 186 -4.45 6.09 -19.39
N CYS A 187 -3.21 5.73 -19.09
CA CYS A 187 -2.36 6.47 -18.16
C CYS A 187 -2.27 7.97 -18.54
N GLY A 188 -2.07 8.26 -19.83
CA GLY A 188 -2.03 9.64 -20.34
C GLY A 188 -3.36 10.40 -20.27
N ASN A 189 -4.46 9.71 -20.04
CA ASN A 189 -5.81 10.28 -19.94
C ASN A 189 -6.48 10.04 -18.58
N TYR A 190 -5.74 9.51 -17.60
CA TYR A 190 -6.27 9.03 -16.32
C TYR A 190 -7.03 10.11 -15.53
N GLU A 191 -6.62 11.34 -15.66
CA GLU A 191 -7.25 12.52 -15.05
C GLU A 191 -8.71 12.75 -15.49
N LYS A 192 -9.12 12.23 -16.64
CA LYS A 192 -10.49 12.34 -17.15
C LYS A 192 -11.45 11.38 -16.45
N LEU A 193 -10.95 10.34 -15.80
CA LEU A 193 -11.77 9.39 -15.06
C LEU A 193 -12.37 10.05 -13.81
N PRO A 194 -13.58 9.66 -13.39
CA PRO A 194 -14.18 10.18 -12.16
C PRO A 194 -13.44 9.64 -10.93
N LYS A 195 -13.56 10.34 -9.79
CA LYS A 195 -13.18 9.81 -8.49
C LYS A 195 -14.38 9.06 -7.91
N ILE A 196 -14.47 7.77 -8.16
CA ILE A 196 -15.61 6.95 -7.76
C ILE A 196 -15.15 5.52 -7.40
N SER A 197 -15.82 4.92 -6.41
CA SER A 197 -15.56 3.52 -6.06
C SER A 197 -16.12 2.54 -7.09
N PHE A 198 -15.56 1.35 -7.11
CA PHE A 198 -16.04 0.23 -7.93
C PHE A 198 -17.48 -0.16 -7.54
N ASP A 199 -17.80 -0.10 -6.26
CA ASP A 199 -19.11 -0.43 -5.74
C ASP A 199 -20.19 0.48 -6.34
N TYR A 200 -20.01 1.81 -6.30
CA TYR A 200 -20.95 2.77 -6.87
C TYR A 200 -20.99 2.77 -8.40
N GLU A 201 -19.84 2.59 -9.06
CA GLU A 201 -19.80 2.63 -10.52
C GLU A 201 -20.26 1.33 -11.19
N VAL A 202 -20.01 0.20 -10.56
CA VAL A 202 -20.22 -1.12 -11.17
C VAL A 202 -21.27 -1.93 -10.43
N LEU A 203 -21.11 -2.15 -9.10
CA LEU A 203 -21.98 -3.08 -8.38
C LEU A 203 -23.42 -2.60 -8.27
N GLU A 204 -23.63 -1.35 -7.92
CA GLU A 204 -24.99 -0.79 -7.79
C GLU A 204 -25.73 -0.69 -9.13
N LYS A 205 -25.01 -0.70 -10.26
CA LYS A 205 -25.57 -0.61 -11.60
C LYS A 205 -25.71 -1.96 -12.30
N ALA A 206 -25.12 -3.01 -11.73
CA ALA A 206 -25.17 -4.35 -12.30
C ALA A 206 -26.55 -4.98 -12.14
N ASN A 207 -27.06 -5.59 -13.21
CA ASN A 207 -28.37 -6.27 -13.21
C ASN A 207 -28.29 -7.67 -12.61
N LYS A 208 -27.12 -8.31 -12.69
CA LYS A 208 -26.95 -9.69 -12.24
C LYS A 208 -25.63 -9.88 -11.53
N LEU A 209 -25.71 -10.17 -10.24
CA LEU A 209 -24.58 -10.46 -9.38
C LEU A 209 -24.65 -11.90 -8.88
N ALA A 210 -23.49 -12.51 -8.67
CA ALA A 210 -23.36 -13.82 -8.04
C ALA A 210 -22.43 -13.72 -6.83
N VAL A 211 -22.73 -14.40 -5.73
CA VAL A 211 -21.89 -14.41 -4.54
C VAL A 211 -21.45 -15.83 -4.19
N VAL A 212 -20.18 -15.99 -3.85
CA VAL A 212 -19.62 -17.19 -3.23
C VAL A 212 -19.39 -16.90 -1.75
N GLU A 213 -19.96 -17.77 -0.91
CA GLU A 213 -19.76 -17.66 0.54
C GLU A 213 -18.41 -18.24 0.94
N PHE A 214 -17.63 -17.45 1.65
CA PHE A 214 -16.39 -17.87 2.29
C PHE A 214 -16.64 -18.28 3.74
N HIS A 215 -16.28 -19.51 4.09
CA HIS A 215 -16.52 -20.10 5.41
C HIS A 215 -15.26 -20.15 6.29
N GLY A 216 -14.34 -19.25 6.10
CA GLY A 216 -13.12 -19.19 6.89
C GLY A 216 -12.98 -17.89 7.68
N TYR A 217 -11.82 -17.71 8.28
CA TYR A 217 -11.51 -16.48 8.99
C TYR A 217 -11.16 -15.36 8.00
N TRP A 218 -11.88 -14.25 8.12
CA TRP A 218 -11.63 -13.03 7.35
C TRP A 218 -11.77 -11.80 8.25
N LYS A 219 -10.80 -10.91 8.20
CA LYS A 219 -10.84 -9.62 8.87
C LYS A 219 -10.06 -8.58 8.06
N ASP A 220 -10.69 -7.44 7.84
CA ASP A 220 -10.04 -6.25 7.30
C ASP A 220 -9.22 -5.59 8.42
N LEU A 221 -7.91 -5.40 8.18
CA LEU A 221 -6.97 -4.75 9.11
C LEU A 221 -6.82 -3.24 8.88
N GLY A 222 -7.74 -2.62 8.17
CA GLY A 222 -7.71 -1.18 7.86
C GLY A 222 -7.89 -0.24 9.05
N THR A 223 -8.07 -0.77 10.28
CA THR A 223 -8.22 0.03 11.50
C THR A 223 -7.34 -0.50 12.62
N TRP A 224 -6.92 0.37 13.54
CA TRP A 224 -6.01 0.01 14.63
C TRP A 224 -6.61 -0.99 15.62
N ASP A 225 -7.93 -0.93 15.88
CA ASP A 225 -8.63 -1.95 16.69
C ASP A 225 -8.56 -3.33 16.03
N ALA A 226 -8.80 -3.38 14.72
CA ALA A 226 -8.75 -4.62 13.96
C ALA A 226 -7.34 -5.24 13.97
N LEU A 227 -6.30 -4.40 13.83
CA LEU A 227 -4.91 -4.83 13.93
C LEU A 227 -4.57 -5.30 15.36
N ALA A 228 -4.96 -4.53 16.38
CA ALA A 228 -4.69 -4.83 17.78
C ALA A 228 -5.28 -6.18 18.21
N GLU A 229 -6.47 -6.54 17.72
CA GLU A 229 -7.09 -7.84 17.99
C GLU A 229 -6.33 -9.03 17.38
N GLN A 230 -5.50 -8.81 16.36
CA GLN A 230 -4.69 -9.86 15.73
C GLN A 230 -3.28 -9.97 16.32
N MET A 231 -2.91 -9.08 17.22
CA MET A 231 -1.61 -9.13 17.88
C MET A 231 -1.51 -10.37 18.79
N SER A 232 -0.40 -11.06 18.72
CA SER A 232 -0.11 -12.21 19.59
C SER A 232 0.32 -11.81 21.00
N THR A 233 0.62 -10.54 21.21
CA THR A 233 1.06 -9.94 22.49
C THR A 233 0.44 -8.57 22.62
N ASP A 234 0.17 -8.12 23.84
CA ASP A 234 -0.40 -6.78 24.08
C ASP A 234 0.61 -5.65 23.83
N THR A 235 1.88 -5.96 23.65
CA THR A 235 2.94 -4.97 23.47
C THR A 235 3.90 -5.32 22.34
N VAL A 236 4.32 -4.28 21.61
CA VAL A 236 5.41 -4.33 20.62
C VAL A 236 6.40 -3.23 20.94
N GLY A 237 7.71 -3.53 20.91
CA GLY A 237 8.79 -2.57 21.15
C GLY A 237 9.11 -2.39 22.64
N ARG A 238 9.68 -1.23 22.99
CA ARG A 238 10.11 -0.91 24.38
C ARG A 238 8.90 -0.39 25.17
N VAL A 239 8.11 -1.29 25.73
CA VAL A 239 6.87 -0.97 26.44
C VAL A 239 6.87 -1.59 27.82
N THR A 240 6.41 -0.81 28.83
CA THR A 240 5.93 -1.33 30.11
C THR A 240 4.42 -1.12 30.16
N LEU A 241 3.66 -2.20 30.17
CA LEU A 241 2.22 -2.24 30.35
C LEU A 241 1.93 -2.79 31.74
N ASP A 242 1.31 -1.99 32.59
CA ASP A 242 1.01 -2.36 33.99
C ASP A 242 -0.18 -3.34 34.07
N GLU A 243 -0.17 -4.19 35.09
CA GLU A 243 -1.23 -5.18 35.33
C GLU A 243 -2.62 -4.57 35.56
N SER A 244 -2.71 -3.28 35.90
CA SER A 244 -3.97 -2.54 36.02
C SER A 244 -4.60 -2.17 34.68
N CYS A 245 -3.90 -2.40 33.56
CA CYS A 245 -4.43 -2.15 32.22
C CYS A 245 -5.30 -3.31 31.77
N GLU A 246 -6.47 -2.98 31.19
CA GLU A 246 -7.40 -3.96 30.65
C GLU A 246 -7.59 -3.71 29.16
N ASN A 247 -7.57 -4.78 28.34
CA ASN A 247 -7.84 -4.74 26.89
C ASN A 247 -7.10 -3.60 26.16
N THR A 248 -5.84 -3.33 26.57
CA THR A 248 -5.02 -2.25 26.01
C THR A 248 -3.83 -2.82 25.25
N GLN A 249 -3.64 -2.42 24.01
CA GLN A 249 -2.49 -2.77 23.18
C GLN A 249 -1.61 -1.55 22.93
N VAL A 250 -0.29 -1.79 22.96
CA VAL A 250 0.71 -0.73 22.80
C VAL A 250 1.74 -1.13 21.77
N ILE A 251 1.85 -0.35 20.71
CA ILE A 251 2.84 -0.53 19.65
C ILE A 251 3.80 0.67 19.74
N ASN A 252 5.03 0.42 20.13
CA ASN A 252 6.06 1.45 20.22
C ASN A 252 7.21 1.14 19.26
N GLU A 253 7.27 1.86 18.16
CA GLU A 253 8.34 1.75 17.17
C GLU A 253 9.52 2.68 17.47
N LEU A 254 9.37 3.56 18.48
CA LEU A 254 10.40 4.49 18.87
C LEU A 254 11.46 3.81 19.76
N GLN A 255 12.67 4.40 19.79
CA GLN A 255 13.76 3.96 20.66
C GLN A 255 13.58 4.36 22.14
N ILE A 256 12.71 5.34 22.42
CA ILE A 256 12.35 5.75 23.78
C ILE A 256 11.32 4.77 24.36
N PRO A 257 11.35 4.49 25.68
CA PRO A 257 10.36 3.60 26.30
C PRO A 257 8.99 4.26 26.40
N ALA A 258 7.93 3.44 26.24
CA ALA A 258 6.56 3.81 26.58
C ALA A 258 6.13 3.10 27.87
N VAL A 259 5.46 3.84 28.76
CA VAL A 259 4.90 3.30 30.02
C VAL A 259 3.42 3.61 30.07
N VAL A 260 2.59 2.59 30.21
CA VAL A 260 1.13 2.72 30.22
C VAL A 260 0.56 2.07 31.48
N LEU A 261 -0.23 2.81 32.24
CA LEU A 261 -0.75 2.43 33.55
C LEU A 261 -2.25 2.72 33.64
N GLY A 262 -3.03 1.78 34.19
CA GLY A 262 -4.43 1.98 34.60
C GLY A 262 -5.37 2.33 33.45
N THR A 263 -5.11 1.86 32.26
CA THR A 263 -5.92 2.15 31.05
C THR A 263 -6.86 0.99 30.72
N ARG A 264 -7.93 1.31 29.98
CA ARG A 264 -8.90 0.31 29.54
C ARG A 264 -9.32 0.60 28.09
N ASP A 265 -9.46 -0.48 27.30
CA ASP A 265 -9.99 -0.47 25.91
C ASP A 265 -9.25 0.51 25.00
N LEU A 266 -7.93 0.65 25.17
CA LEU A 266 -7.11 1.56 24.36
C LEU A 266 -6.22 0.83 23.35
N VAL A 267 -5.94 1.52 22.28
CA VAL A 267 -4.77 1.29 21.43
C VAL A 267 -3.85 2.50 21.51
N VAL A 268 -2.56 2.24 21.79
CA VAL A 268 -1.51 3.25 21.82
C VAL A 268 -0.49 2.88 20.74
N VAL A 269 -0.24 3.80 19.81
CA VAL A 269 0.78 3.62 18.76
C VAL A 269 1.73 4.80 18.82
N ALA A 270 3.01 4.53 18.97
CA ALA A 270 4.06 5.53 18.93
C ALA A 270 5.01 5.21 17.78
N SER A 271 5.06 6.08 16.78
CA SER A 271 5.97 6.02 15.64
C SER A 271 6.67 7.37 15.47
N GLN A 272 7.59 7.45 14.53
CA GLN A 272 8.25 8.71 14.20
C GLN A 272 7.28 9.74 13.59
N ASP A 273 6.22 9.29 12.94
CA ASP A 273 5.21 10.17 12.35
C ASP A 273 4.25 10.77 13.38
N GLY A 274 4.16 10.17 14.57
CA GLY A 274 3.30 10.67 15.62
C GLY A 274 2.92 9.64 16.67
N ILE A 275 2.13 10.11 17.66
CA ILE A 275 1.61 9.26 18.74
C ILE A 275 0.09 9.26 18.66
N LEU A 276 -0.49 8.08 18.49
CA LEU A 276 -1.91 7.83 18.59
C LEU A 276 -2.24 7.24 19.96
N VAL A 277 -3.22 7.82 20.64
CA VAL A 277 -3.88 7.22 21.80
C VAL A 277 -5.38 7.26 21.52
N ALA A 278 -6.00 6.12 21.37
CA ALA A 278 -7.41 6.04 21.00
C ALA A 278 -8.14 4.95 21.78
N ASP A 279 -9.38 5.23 22.17
CA ASP A 279 -10.33 4.17 22.48
C ASP A 279 -10.54 3.30 21.24
N LYS A 280 -10.56 1.98 21.40
CA LYS A 280 -10.69 1.03 20.30
C LYS A 280 -11.94 1.27 19.46
N SER A 281 -13.05 1.68 20.08
CA SER A 281 -14.29 2.02 19.40
C SER A 281 -14.21 3.27 18.53
N GLN A 282 -13.17 4.10 18.68
CA GLN A 282 -12.99 5.37 17.97
C GLN A 282 -11.92 5.31 16.89
N THR A 283 -11.25 4.19 16.69
CA THR A 283 -10.12 4.07 15.75
C THR A 283 -10.52 4.32 14.29
N ALA A 284 -11.76 4.07 13.91
CA ALA A 284 -12.28 4.41 12.59
C ALA A 284 -12.21 5.90 12.25
N ARG A 285 -12.18 6.79 13.26
CA ARG A 285 -12.11 8.25 13.12
C ARG A 285 -10.69 8.80 12.98
N VAL A 286 -9.67 7.96 13.11
CA VAL A 286 -8.25 8.39 13.08
C VAL A 286 -7.93 9.14 11.80
N LYS A 287 -8.43 8.66 10.65
CA LYS A 287 -8.21 9.31 9.34
C LYS A 287 -8.75 10.75 9.31
N GLU A 288 -9.92 10.98 9.86
CA GLU A 288 -10.53 12.32 9.95
C GLU A 288 -9.77 13.21 10.95
N ALA A 289 -9.47 12.67 12.13
CA ALA A 289 -8.75 13.40 13.18
C ALA A 289 -7.32 13.79 12.77
N ALA A 290 -6.65 12.92 12.01
CA ALA A 290 -5.29 13.15 11.53
C ALA A 290 -5.21 13.99 10.25
N ALA A 291 -6.33 14.30 9.59
CA ALA A 291 -6.33 15.00 8.30
C ALA A 291 -5.69 16.40 8.33
N ALA A 292 -5.57 17.01 9.52
CA ALA A 292 -4.91 18.31 9.70
C ALA A 292 -3.36 18.20 9.74
N PHE A 293 -2.82 16.99 9.86
CA PHE A 293 -1.38 16.73 9.97
C PHE A 293 -0.83 16.17 8.64
N ASP A 294 -0.98 16.94 7.56
CA ASP A 294 -0.41 16.60 6.25
C ASP A 294 1.05 17.04 6.22
N SER A 295 1.90 16.33 6.96
CA SER A 295 3.34 16.55 7.04
C SER A 295 4.10 15.49 6.24
N ARG A 296 5.39 15.78 5.98
CA ARG A 296 6.31 14.79 5.40
C ARG A 296 6.41 13.58 6.33
N PRO A 297 6.42 12.33 5.79
CA PRO A 297 6.74 11.17 6.60
C PRO A 297 8.10 11.30 7.26
N MET A 298 8.18 11.01 8.56
CA MET A 298 9.41 11.05 9.33
C MET A 298 10.26 9.78 9.11
N PHE A 299 9.64 8.71 8.64
CA PHE A 299 10.31 7.47 8.24
C PHE A 299 9.82 7.02 6.86
N GLU A 300 10.75 6.71 5.97
CA GLU A 300 10.48 6.19 4.64
C GLU A 300 11.35 4.95 4.35
N GLU A 301 10.74 3.91 3.82
CA GLU A 301 11.44 2.76 3.28
C GLU A 301 11.54 2.87 1.75
N ARG A 302 12.70 2.59 1.21
CA ARG A 302 13.00 2.62 -0.22
C ARG A 302 13.61 1.29 -0.65
N ARG A 303 13.63 1.01 -1.96
CA ARG A 303 14.28 -0.19 -2.50
C ARG A 303 15.73 -0.37 -2.03
N TRP A 304 16.44 0.72 -1.85
CA TRP A 304 17.87 0.72 -1.53
C TRP A 304 18.18 0.91 -0.04
N GLY A 305 17.20 1.20 0.80
CA GLY A 305 17.44 1.47 2.21
C GLY A 305 16.30 2.22 2.90
N THR A 306 16.60 2.89 3.99
CA THR A 306 15.65 3.67 4.79
C THR A 306 16.09 5.11 4.98
N LEU A 307 15.13 6.00 5.15
CA LEU A 307 15.32 7.40 5.49
C LEU A 307 14.55 7.72 6.77
N GLU A 308 15.25 8.23 7.77
CA GLU A 308 14.68 8.73 9.01
C GLU A 308 14.89 10.26 9.06
N THR A 309 13.80 11.02 9.05
CA THR A 309 13.86 12.48 9.21
C THR A 309 14.11 12.82 10.66
N LEU A 310 15.20 13.53 10.95
CA LEU A 310 15.61 13.93 12.29
C LEU A 310 15.18 15.36 12.61
N ASP A 311 15.17 16.23 11.58
CA ASP A 311 14.76 17.63 11.71
C ASP A 311 14.28 18.14 10.34
N ASP A 312 13.21 18.94 10.33
CA ASP A 312 12.64 19.59 9.14
C ASP A 312 12.18 20.98 9.54
N THR A 313 12.96 21.99 9.17
CA THR A 313 12.74 23.38 9.59
C THR A 313 12.77 24.32 8.39
N GLU A 314 11.91 25.33 8.43
CA GLU A 314 11.90 26.43 7.46
C GLU A 314 11.95 27.77 8.20
N SER A 315 12.88 28.64 7.78
CA SER A 315 13.02 29.99 8.33
C SER A 315 13.46 30.95 7.25
N GLN A 316 12.77 32.07 7.11
CA GLN A 316 13.12 33.17 6.18
C GLN A 316 13.29 32.72 4.71
N GLY A 317 12.50 31.74 4.24
CA GLY A 317 12.57 31.21 2.89
C GLY A 317 13.77 30.29 2.61
N GLN A 318 14.47 29.86 3.68
CA GLN A 318 15.46 28.79 3.65
C GLN A 318 14.90 27.58 4.40
N ALA A 319 14.96 26.41 3.78
CA ALA A 319 14.61 25.14 4.40
C ALA A 319 15.87 24.34 4.75
N THR A 320 15.82 23.67 5.88
CA THR A 320 16.83 22.71 6.30
C THR A 320 16.15 21.40 6.64
N LEU A 321 16.66 20.31 6.06
CA LEU A 321 16.17 18.96 6.31
C LEU A 321 17.34 18.07 6.71
N THR A 322 17.29 17.50 7.89
CA THR A 322 18.29 16.56 8.38
C THR A 322 17.70 15.16 8.39
N ARG A 323 18.39 14.22 7.73
CA ARG A 323 18.00 12.82 7.64
C ARG A 323 19.13 11.89 8.07
N LYS A 324 18.77 10.78 8.65
CA LYS A 324 19.61 9.60 8.77
C LYS A 324 19.24 8.66 7.62
N ILE A 325 20.22 8.32 6.82
CA ILE A 325 20.07 7.44 5.67
C ILE A 325 20.77 6.11 5.98
N HIS A 326 20.06 5.01 5.75
CA HIS A 326 20.64 3.67 5.79
C HIS A 326 20.51 3.05 4.41
N ILE A 327 21.62 2.69 3.80
CA ILE A 327 21.65 1.97 2.51
C ILE A 327 22.02 0.51 2.79
N TYR A 328 21.18 -0.40 2.34
CA TYR A 328 21.38 -1.85 2.50
C TYR A 328 22.61 -2.35 1.74
N ASP A 329 23.19 -3.45 2.22
CA ASP A 329 24.36 -4.10 1.63
C ASP A 329 24.23 -4.28 0.10
N GLY A 330 25.22 -3.81 -0.64
CA GLY A 330 25.28 -3.88 -2.10
C GLY A 330 24.33 -2.94 -2.87
N MET A 331 23.47 -2.19 -2.17
CA MET A 331 22.47 -1.33 -2.82
C MET A 331 23.05 0.03 -3.22
N THR A 332 22.30 0.70 -4.14
CA THR A 332 22.71 1.97 -4.73
C THR A 332 21.54 2.97 -4.73
N SER A 333 21.85 4.25 -4.47
CA SER A 333 20.92 5.33 -4.80
C SER A 333 20.86 5.57 -6.32
N SER A 334 19.84 6.31 -6.78
CA SER A 334 19.83 6.82 -8.17
C SER A 334 20.98 7.82 -8.42
N TYR A 335 21.44 7.91 -9.66
CA TYR A 335 22.28 9.03 -10.10
C TYR A 335 21.40 10.22 -10.42
N HIS A 336 21.61 11.32 -9.69
CA HIS A 336 20.72 12.49 -9.74
C HIS A 336 21.46 13.78 -9.34
N TYR A 337 20.76 14.91 -9.44
CA TYR A 337 21.21 16.21 -8.96
C TYR A 337 20.04 17.04 -8.42
N HIS A 338 20.38 18.09 -7.67
CA HIS A 338 19.43 19.02 -7.06
C HIS A 338 19.67 20.44 -7.58
N LYS A 339 18.60 21.17 -7.86
CA LYS A 339 18.68 22.56 -8.35
C LYS A 339 18.63 23.60 -7.23
N ASN A 340 17.94 23.25 -6.14
CA ASN A 340 17.53 24.23 -5.12
C ASN A 340 18.20 24.02 -3.77
N ARG A 341 18.99 22.94 -3.59
CA ARG A 341 19.67 22.64 -2.33
C ARG A 341 21.10 22.18 -2.49
N ASP A 342 21.91 22.46 -1.47
CA ASP A 342 23.18 21.79 -1.21
C ASP A 342 22.94 20.64 -0.22
N GLU A 343 23.82 19.64 -0.23
CA GLU A 343 23.80 18.52 0.71
C GLU A 343 25.15 18.41 1.45
N ILE A 344 25.08 18.07 2.73
CA ILE A 344 26.25 17.80 3.57
C ILE A 344 26.05 16.41 4.15
N TRP A 345 26.94 15.50 3.81
CA TRP A 345 26.89 14.13 4.32
C TRP A 345 27.97 13.90 5.37
N THR A 346 27.64 13.10 6.39
CA THR A 346 28.59 12.61 7.37
C THR A 346 28.36 11.13 7.61
N VAL A 347 29.34 10.30 7.26
CA VAL A 347 29.25 8.84 7.39
C VAL A 347 29.31 8.43 8.85
N LEU A 348 28.31 7.67 9.30
CA LEU A 348 28.21 7.14 10.67
C LEU A 348 28.81 5.76 10.80
N SER A 349 28.52 4.86 9.83
CA SER A 349 28.99 3.47 9.84
C SER A 349 29.05 2.88 8.44
N GLY A 350 29.71 1.74 8.30
CA GLY A 350 29.85 1.01 7.04
C GLY A 350 30.86 1.61 6.08
N THR A 351 30.88 1.10 4.84
CA THR A 351 31.73 1.54 3.75
C THR A 351 30.96 1.61 2.45
N GLY A 352 31.31 2.57 1.60
CA GLY A 352 30.66 2.76 0.32
C GLY A 352 31.53 3.59 -0.64
N GLU A 353 30.95 3.91 -1.78
CA GLU A 353 31.56 4.76 -2.81
C GLU A 353 30.56 5.80 -3.27
N LEU A 354 30.95 7.07 -3.26
CA LEU A 354 30.20 8.16 -3.86
C LEU A 354 30.77 8.43 -5.27
N ILE A 355 29.93 8.49 -6.27
CA ILE A 355 30.27 9.11 -7.56
C ILE A 355 29.76 10.57 -7.50
N LEU A 356 30.68 11.52 -7.63
CA LEU A 356 30.38 12.96 -7.66
C LEU A 356 30.98 13.56 -8.94
N GLU A 357 30.13 14.02 -9.86
CA GLU A 357 30.56 14.52 -11.17
C GLU A 357 31.54 13.56 -11.87
N GLY A 358 31.24 12.26 -11.83
CA GLY A 358 32.07 11.21 -12.42
C GLY A 358 33.30 10.81 -11.61
N THR A 359 33.61 11.49 -10.53
CA THR A 359 34.76 11.14 -9.68
C THR A 359 34.31 10.19 -8.57
N LYS A 360 34.98 9.04 -8.44
CA LYS A 360 34.76 8.08 -7.39
C LYS A 360 35.46 8.51 -6.09
N ILE A 361 34.70 8.61 -5.02
CA ILE A 361 35.16 9.01 -3.70
C ILE A 361 34.84 7.91 -2.71
N PRO A 362 35.84 7.24 -2.11
CA PRO A 362 35.59 6.22 -1.09
C PRO A 362 35.00 6.87 0.17
N LEU A 363 33.98 6.19 0.72
CA LEU A 363 33.30 6.62 1.93
C LEU A 363 33.54 5.59 3.05
N SER A 364 33.86 6.11 4.25
CA SER A 364 34.03 5.32 5.46
C SER A 364 33.66 6.17 6.67
N GLN A 365 33.49 5.54 7.82
CA GLN A 365 33.12 6.20 9.07
C GLN A 365 33.93 7.48 9.33
N GLY A 366 33.24 8.56 9.67
CA GLY A 366 33.80 9.90 9.94
C GLY A 366 34.09 10.75 8.70
N LYS A 367 33.95 10.17 7.49
CA LYS A 367 34.09 10.96 6.25
C LYS A 367 32.93 11.93 6.09
N ALA A 368 33.24 13.21 5.82
CA ALA A 368 32.28 14.22 5.44
C ALA A 368 32.44 14.63 4.00
N VAL A 369 31.32 14.91 3.32
CA VAL A 369 31.29 15.35 1.92
C VAL A 369 30.26 16.46 1.79
N CYS A 370 30.57 17.46 0.94
CA CYS A 370 29.62 18.49 0.58
C CYS A 370 29.30 18.38 -0.92
N ILE A 371 28.02 18.28 -1.25
CA ILE A 371 27.50 18.19 -2.63
C ILE A 371 26.76 19.49 -2.90
N ARG A 372 27.20 20.22 -3.90
CA ARG A 372 26.61 21.50 -4.27
C ARG A 372 25.45 21.33 -5.24
N LYS A 373 24.60 22.35 -5.31
CA LYS A 373 23.53 22.45 -6.34
C LYS A 373 24.07 22.10 -7.72
N ASN A 374 23.28 21.34 -8.46
CA ASN A 374 23.55 20.86 -9.82
C ASN A 374 24.69 19.83 -9.92
N GLN A 375 25.38 19.45 -8.85
CA GLN A 375 26.34 18.36 -8.92
C GLN A 375 25.63 17.01 -8.97
N ARG A 376 25.94 16.24 -9.99
CA ARG A 376 25.41 14.89 -10.20
C ARG A 376 26.11 13.91 -9.26
N HIS A 377 25.34 13.10 -8.56
CA HIS A 377 25.89 12.16 -7.58
C HIS A 377 25.04 10.90 -7.43
N ALA A 378 25.69 9.84 -6.98
CA ALA A 378 25.10 8.58 -6.54
C ALA A 378 25.99 7.92 -5.50
N VAL A 379 25.41 7.13 -4.61
CA VAL A 379 26.18 6.37 -3.62
C VAL A 379 25.86 4.86 -3.73
N LYS A 380 26.88 4.04 -3.55
CA LYS A 380 26.80 2.58 -3.45
C LYS A 380 27.32 2.13 -2.09
N ALA A 381 26.57 1.32 -1.40
CA ALA A 381 27.03 0.63 -0.20
C ALA A 381 27.80 -0.64 -0.58
N PHE A 382 28.94 -0.88 0.08
CA PHE A 382 29.68 -2.18 -0.02
C PHE A 382 29.30 -3.12 1.11
N HIS A 383 28.81 -2.56 2.21
CA HIS A 383 28.18 -3.21 3.36
C HIS A 383 27.11 -2.25 3.86
N ASP A 384 26.29 -2.66 4.83
CA ASP A 384 25.30 -1.75 5.44
C ASP A 384 25.94 -0.41 5.78
N PHE A 385 25.40 0.65 5.19
CA PHE A 385 26.04 1.95 5.15
C PHE A 385 25.09 3.02 5.70
N GLU A 386 25.50 3.70 6.77
CA GLU A 386 24.72 4.76 7.38
C GLU A 386 25.43 6.12 7.32
N TYR A 387 24.69 7.16 6.99
CA TYR A 387 25.17 8.54 7.05
C TYR A 387 24.04 9.51 7.44
N ILE A 388 24.44 10.65 8.01
CA ILE A 388 23.54 11.81 8.14
C ILE A 388 23.69 12.64 6.89
N GLU A 389 22.56 13.07 6.35
CA GLU A 389 22.42 13.96 5.24
C GLU A 389 21.70 15.23 5.68
N ILE A 390 22.30 16.38 5.46
CA ILE A 390 21.72 17.70 5.75
C ILE A 390 21.50 18.42 4.44
N HIS A 391 20.25 18.69 4.12
CA HIS A 391 19.85 19.53 2.97
C HIS A 391 19.71 20.98 3.42
N VAL A 392 20.24 21.91 2.65
CA VAL A 392 20.10 23.34 2.90
C VAL A 392 19.74 24.05 1.59
N GLY A 393 18.58 24.67 1.54
CA GLY A 393 18.15 25.33 0.28
C GLY A 393 16.74 25.92 0.34
N THR A 394 16.21 26.24 -0.83
CA THR A 394 14.85 26.78 -0.98
C THR A 394 13.79 25.71 -1.24
N SER A 395 14.23 24.49 -1.63
CA SER A 395 13.40 23.28 -1.73
C SER A 395 14.26 22.09 -1.36
N VAL A 396 13.86 21.36 -0.32
CA VAL A 396 14.61 20.22 0.27
C VAL A 396 13.87 18.90 0.15
N GLY A 397 12.73 18.88 -0.55
CA GLY A 397 11.90 17.71 -0.75
C GLY A 397 12.29 16.82 -1.93
N ASN A 398 11.50 15.77 -2.14
CA ASN A 398 11.69 14.81 -3.22
C ASN A 398 11.43 15.44 -4.62
N GLU A 399 10.70 16.55 -4.68
CA GLU A 399 10.41 17.33 -5.90
C GLU A 399 11.65 17.93 -6.54
N ASP A 400 12.72 18.16 -5.75
CA ASP A 400 14.01 18.69 -6.27
C ASP A 400 14.99 17.59 -6.71
N ILE A 401 14.55 16.31 -6.75
CA ILE A 401 15.38 15.22 -7.25
C ILE A 401 15.25 15.09 -8.77
N ASN A 402 16.29 15.51 -9.50
CA ASN A 402 16.36 15.37 -10.96
C ASN A 402 17.13 14.09 -11.30
N ARG A 403 16.42 12.98 -11.49
CA ARG A 403 17.00 11.65 -11.74
C ARG A 403 17.51 11.51 -13.16
N ILE A 404 18.68 10.88 -13.32
CA ILE A 404 19.32 10.58 -14.59
C ILE A 404 19.20 9.09 -14.89
N THR A 405 19.69 8.22 -13.99
CA THR A 405 19.56 6.76 -14.10
C THR A 405 19.49 6.11 -12.71
N PHE A 406 18.95 4.90 -12.67
CA PHE A 406 18.97 4.04 -11.46
C PHE A 406 20.07 2.99 -11.53
N GLU A 407 20.68 2.79 -12.71
CA GLU A 407 21.63 1.70 -12.95
C GLU A 407 23.07 2.19 -12.71
N TRP A 408 23.71 1.60 -11.72
CA TRP A 408 25.09 1.95 -11.36
C TRP A 408 26.09 1.75 -12.52
N ASP A 409 25.95 0.67 -13.26
CA ASP A 409 26.83 0.34 -14.38
C ASP A 409 26.73 1.36 -15.54
N GLU A 410 25.56 1.97 -15.74
CA GLU A 410 25.39 3.05 -16.73
C GLU A 410 26.16 4.31 -16.33
N ILE A 411 26.27 4.60 -15.03
CA ILE A 411 27.05 5.74 -14.54
C ILE A 411 28.54 5.52 -14.84
N GLU A 412 29.04 4.31 -14.60
CA GLU A 412 30.44 3.96 -14.85
C GLU A 412 30.79 4.05 -16.35
N LEU A 413 29.89 3.59 -17.23
CA LEU A 413 30.09 3.66 -18.69
C LEU A 413 30.06 5.07 -19.24
N SER A 414 29.26 5.96 -18.70
CA SER A 414 29.12 7.35 -19.17
C SER A 414 30.36 8.22 -18.94
N HIS A 415 31.31 7.77 -18.15
CA HIS A 415 32.56 8.46 -17.84
C HIS A 415 33.79 7.89 -18.55
N ILE A 416 33.63 6.81 -19.34
CA ILE A 416 34.69 6.19 -20.14
C ILE A 416 34.67 6.72 -21.61
N LEU A 417 33.58 7.35 -22.00
CA LEU A 417 33.40 8.01 -23.28
C LEU A 417 33.57 9.55 -23.17
#